data_77e4a033aeaf6804269f4b713da2ddc1
#
_entry.id   77e4a033aeaf6804269f4b713da2ddc1
#
_cell.length_a   1.000
_cell.length_b   1.000
_cell.length_c   1.000
_cell.angle_alpha   90.00
_cell.angle_beta   90.00
_cell.angle_gamma   90.00
#
_symmetry.space_group_name_H-M   'P 1'
#
loop_
_entity.id
_entity.type
_entity.pdbx_description
1 polymer ?
#
loop_
_entity_poly.entity_id
_entity_poly.type
_entity_poly.pdbx_seq_one_letter_code
_entity_poly.pdbx_strand_id
1 'polypeptide(L)'
;MAKVLVFNHPLMSEKLSIIRNEKTNTKDFRQAVKEIATLMTYEATKDLETIEINVKTPCGVANCKQIKKDIVIVPILRAGLGMVEGITDLIPNAKVGHIGAYRDEETLQPQSYYTKFPDNIKEATVLLVDPMLATGGSVTYSIDVLKQYGVKEIIYMGIVGAPEGLERIKEDHPDVDIYLASLDEKLNDKGYIVPGLGDCGDRLFGTK
;
A
#
# COMPACT_ATOMS: atom_id res chain seq x y z
N MET A 1 17.51 -9.47 -3.07
CA MET A 1 17.10 -8.07 -3.35
C MET A 1 15.59 -8.04 -3.35
N ALA A 2 15.01 -7.06 -2.69
CA ALA A 2 13.57 -6.85 -2.72
C ALA A 2 13.06 -6.62 -4.15
N LYS A 3 11.84 -7.04 -4.39
CA LYS A 3 11.17 -6.92 -5.69
C LYS A 3 10.65 -5.48 -5.85
N VAL A 4 10.88 -4.90 -7.01
CA VAL A 4 10.18 -3.68 -7.44
C VAL A 4 9.35 -4.02 -8.66
N LEU A 5 8.05 -3.81 -8.56
CA LEU A 5 7.12 -4.05 -9.66
C LEU A 5 6.29 -2.79 -9.93
N VAL A 6 6.41 -2.28 -11.16
CA VAL A 6 5.52 -1.26 -11.69
C VAL A 6 4.54 -1.94 -12.64
N PHE A 7 3.25 -1.76 -12.39
CA PHE A 7 2.21 -2.43 -13.17
C PHE A 7 2.16 -1.95 -14.62
N ASN A 8 2.02 -2.89 -15.51
CA ASN A 8 1.76 -2.63 -16.93
C ASN A 8 0.57 -3.50 -17.40
N HIS A 9 -0.64 -3.09 -17.01
CA HIS A 9 -1.85 -3.83 -17.31
C HIS A 9 -2.95 -2.88 -17.79
N PRO A 10 -3.69 -3.20 -18.89
CA PRO A 10 -4.72 -2.32 -19.46
C PRO A 10 -5.79 -1.86 -18.46
N LEU A 11 -6.30 -2.75 -17.60
CA LEU A 11 -7.27 -2.39 -16.56
C LEU A 11 -6.66 -1.40 -15.55
N MET A 12 -5.40 -1.57 -15.18
CA MET A 12 -4.70 -0.62 -14.29
C MET A 12 -4.61 0.75 -14.95
N SER A 13 -4.20 0.80 -16.22
CA SER A 13 -4.07 2.04 -16.97
C SER A 13 -5.42 2.77 -17.12
N GLU A 14 -6.51 2.03 -17.33
CA GLU A 14 -7.85 2.60 -17.36
C GLU A 14 -8.24 3.24 -16.03
N LYS A 15 -8.05 2.54 -14.90
CA LYS A 15 -8.36 3.07 -13.57
C LYS A 15 -7.48 4.26 -13.19
N LEU A 16 -6.19 4.21 -13.54
CA LEU A 16 -5.27 5.34 -13.38
C LEU A 16 -5.76 6.58 -14.15
N SER A 17 -6.30 6.43 -15.37
CA SER A 17 -6.85 7.56 -16.12
C SER A 17 -8.00 8.26 -15.42
N ILE A 18 -8.85 7.49 -14.69
CA ILE A 18 -9.96 8.04 -13.90
C ILE A 18 -9.43 8.87 -12.74
N ILE A 19 -8.49 8.34 -11.94
CA ILE A 19 -7.98 9.07 -10.77
C ILE A 19 -7.09 10.26 -11.14
N ARG A 20 -6.46 10.24 -12.31
CA ARG A 20 -5.64 11.37 -12.80
C ARG A 20 -6.50 12.54 -13.29
N ASN A 21 -7.69 12.29 -13.81
CA ASN A 21 -8.55 13.34 -14.34
C ASN A 21 -9.01 14.29 -13.21
N GLU A 22 -8.68 15.56 -13.31
CA GLU A 22 -9.04 16.60 -12.32
C GLU A 22 -10.54 16.75 -12.10
N LYS A 23 -11.37 16.39 -13.11
CA LYS A 23 -12.83 16.48 -13.06
C LYS A 23 -13.50 15.28 -12.40
N THR A 24 -12.73 14.23 -12.08
CA THR A 24 -13.29 13.05 -11.40
C THR A 24 -13.78 13.44 -10.01
N ASN A 25 -15.07 13.21 -9.76
CA ASN A 25 -15.67 13.49 -8.47
C ASN A 25 -15.18 12.50 -7.39
N THR A 26 -15.40 12.85 -6.12
CA THR A 26 -14.95 12.07 -4.97
C THR A 26 -15.46 10.62 -4.97
N LYS A 27 -16.69 10.36 -5.40
CA LYS A 27 -17.27 9.02 -5.45
C LYS A 27 -16.51 8.13 -6.44
N ASP A 28 -16.34 8.60 -7.66
CA ASP A 28 -15.70 7.84 -8.73
C ASP A 28 -14.18 7.70 -8.48
N PHE A 29 -13.58 8.72 -7.83
CA PHE A 29 -12.19 8.67 -7.38
C PHE A 29 -11.98 7.56 -6.34
N ARG A 30 -12.81 7.51 -5.28
CA ARG A 30 -12.76 6.44 -4.27
C ARG A 30 -12.94 5.06 -4.88
N GLN A 31 -13.91 4.92 -5.78
CA GLN A 31 -14.17 3.65 -6.44
C GLN A 31 -12.96 3.18 -7.26
N ALA A 32 -12.35 4.07 -8.03
CA ALA A 32 -11.17 3.74 -8.83
C ALA A 32 -9.94 3.40 -7.95
N VAL A 33 -9.72 4.13 -6.84
CA VAL A 33 -8.66 3.82 -5.86
C VAL A 33 -8.87 2.42 -5.25
N LYS A 34 -10.10 2.09 -4.85
CA LYS A 34 -10.46 0.76 -4.34
C LYS A 34 -10.16 -0.33 -5.38
N GLU A 35 -10.57 -0.15 -6.62
CA GLU A 35 -10.36 -1.12 -7.70
C GLU A 35 -8.87 -1.30 -8.03
N ILE A 36 -8.09 -0.22 -8.03
CA ILE A 36 -6.62 -0.28 -8.18
C ILE A 36 -6.02 -1.10 -7.04
N ALA A 37 -6.39 -0.80 -5.78
CA ALA A 37 -5.90 -1.53 -4.62
C ALA A 37 -6.22 -3.03 -4.69
N THR A 38 -7.42 -3.40 -5.17
CA THR A 38 -7.82 -4.80 -5.39
C THR A 38 -6.90 -5.50 -6.41
N LEU A 39 -6.68 -4.86 -7.57
CA LEU A 39 -5.79 -5.41 -8.62
C LEU A 39 -4.34 -5.54 -8.13
N MET A 40 -3.85 -4.55 -7.41
CA MET A 40 -2.51 -4.57 -6.83
C MET A 40 -2.35 -5.70 -5.81
N THR A 41 -3.35 -5.90 -4.96
CA THR A 41 -3.34 -6.94 -3.93
C THR A 41 -3.18 -8.33 -4.52
N TYR A 42 -3.90 -8.62 -5.61
CA TYR A 42 -3.80 -9.92 -6.29
C TYR A 42 -2.35 -10.24 -6.69
N GLU A 43 -1.63 -9.29 -7.27
CA GLU A 43 -0.24 -9.51 -7.68
C GLU A 43 0.74 -9.44 -6.50
N ALA A 44 0.54 -8.53 -5.55
CA ALA A 44 1.42 -8.37 -4.39
C ALA A 44 1.40 -9.60 -3.45
N THR A 45 0.31 -10.38 -3.47
CA THR A 45 0.17 -11.59 -2.65
C THR A 45 0.52 -12.89 -3.37
N LYS A 46 0.94 -12.81 -4.62
CA LYS A 46 1.21 -13.97 -5.49
C LYS A 46 2.26 -14.94 -4.94
N ASP A 47 3.29 -14.42 -4.30
CA ASP A 47 4.43 -15.18 -3.82
C ASP A 47 4.35 -15.49 -2.30
N LEU A 48 3.18 -15.30 -1.67
CA LEU A 48 2.98 -15.61 -0.26
C LEU A 48 3.14 -17.11 0.02
N GLU A 49 3.81 -17.41 1.13
CA GLU A 49 3.99 -18.79 1.60
C GLU A 49 2.65 -19.47 1.89
N THR A 50 2.51 -20.70 1.44
CA THR A 50 1.31 -21.51 1.69
C THR A 50 1.65 -22.80 2.43
N ILE A 51 0.68 -23.34 3.17
CA ILE A 51 0.74 -24.67 3.78
C ILE A 51 -0.27 -25.59 3.10
N GLU A 52 0.03 -26.89 3.07
CA GLU A 52 -0.91 -27.90 2.59
C GLU A 52 -1.92 -28.24 3.66
N ILE A 53 -3.20 -28.32 3.26
CA ILE A 53 -4.30 -28.71 4.12
C ILE A 53 -5.20 -29.73 3.41
N ASN A 54 -5.78 -30.64 4.15
CA ASN A 54 -6.78 -31.56 3.64
C ASN A 54 -8.19 -31.02 3.90
N VAL A 55 -8.97 -30.82 2.85
CA VAL A 55 -10.34 -30.31 2.91
C VAL A 55 -11.33 -31.41 2.55
N LYS A 56 -12.29 -31.69 3.42
CA LYS A 56 -13.39 -32.60 3.14
C LYS A 56 -14.39 -31.91 2.20
N THR A 57 -14.56 -32.50 1.02
CA THR A 57 -15.54 -32.06 0.01
C THR A 57 -16.76 -32.97 0.02
N PRO A 58 -17.84 -32.60 -0.66
CA PRO A 58 -18.98 -33.50 -0.82
C PRO A 58 -18.69 -34.86 -1.50
N CYS A 59 -17.58 -34.89 -2.29
CA CYS A 59 -17.23 -36.08 -3.09
C CYS A 59 -15.99 -36.82 -2.58
N GLY A 60 -15.26 -36.29 -1.55
CA GLY A 60 -14.06 -36.94 -1.05
C GLY A 60 -13.18 -35.99 -0.24
N VAL A 61 -11.85 -36.22 -0.26
CA VAL A 61 -10.86 -35.36 0.39
C VAL A 61 -9.96 -34.76 -0.69
N ALA A 62 -9.84 -33.42 -0.67
CA ALA A 62 -8.96 -32.66 -1.55
C ALA A 62 -7.73 -32.16 -0.77
N ASN A 63 -6.54 -32.30 -1.37
CA ASN A 63 -5.35 -31.61 -0.89
C ASN A 63 -5.36 -30.17 -1.44
N CYS A 64 -5.43 -29.17 -0.55
CA CYS A 64 -5.54 -27.75 -0.87
C CYS A 64 -4.39 -26.97 -0.25
N LYS A 65 -4.27 -25.70 -0.63
CA LYS A 65 -3.29 -24.76 -0.06
C LYS A 65 -4.00 -23.65 0.69
N GLN A 66 -3.41 -23.23 1.79
CA GLN A 66 -3.85 -22.08 2.59
C GLN A 66 -2.66 -21.14 2.82
N ILE A 67 -2.89 -19.83 2.82
CA ILE A 67 -1.86 -18.84 3.19
C ILE A 67 -1.39 -19.15 4.61
N LYS A 68 -0.06 -19.18 4.80
CA LYS A 68 0.57 -19.63 6.03
C LYS A 68 0.49 -18.61 7.17
N LYS A 69 0.71 -17.34 6.85
CA LYS A 69 0.76 -16.24 7.82
C LYS A 69 -0.50 -15.39 7.76
N ASP A 70 -0.87 -14.81 8.89
CA ASP A 70 -1.87 -13.75 8.90
C ASP A 70 -1.40 -12.57 8.06
N ILE A 71 -2.35 -11.86 7.45
CA ILE A 71 -2.07 -10.62 6.72
C ILE A 71 -2.59 -9.45 7.56
N VAL A 72 -1.76 -8.43 7.69
CA VAL A 72 -2.11 -7.17 8.36
C VAL A 72 -1.94 -6.03 7.35
N ILE A 73 -3.02 -5.29 7.14
CA ILE A 73 -3.01 -4.08 6.32
C ILE A 73 -2.67 -2.90 7.22
N VAL A 74 -1.70 -2.10 6.83
CA VAL A 74 -1.31 -0.90 7.56
C VAL A 74 -1.37 0.31 6.62
N PRO A 75 -2.51 1.03 6.58
CA PRO A 75 -2.60 2.28 5.86
C PRO A 75 -1.82 3.38 6.59
N ILE A 76 -1.05 4.16 5.82
CA ILE A 76 -0.51 5.44 6.29
C ILE A 76 -1.64 6.46 6.24
N LEU A 77 -2.03 6.98 7.40
CA LEU A 77 -3.13 7.93 7.51
C LEU A 77 -2.74 9.29 6.90
N ARG A 78 -3.65 9.96 6.20
CA ARG A 78 -5.06 9.64 5.94
C ARG A 78 -5.28 8.84 4.66
N ALA A 79 -4.52 9.13 3.58
CA ALA A 79 -4.79 8.70 2.21
C ALA A 79 -4.77 7.17 2.03
N GLY A 80 -3.92 6.45 2.79
CA GLY A 80 -3.86 4.98 2.76
C GLY A 80 -5.18 4.29 3.07
N LEU A 81 -6.09 4.94 3.82
CA LEU A 81 -7.42 4.40 4.12
C LEU A 81 -8.24 4.10 2.85
N GLY A 82 -8.04 4.87 1.77
CA GLY A 82 -8.74 4.64 0.51
C GLY A 82 -8.43 3.29 -0.16
N MET A 83 -7.31 2.66 0.20
CA MET A 83 -6.90 1.37 -0.36
C MET A 83 -7.41 0.18 0.45
N VAL A 84 -7.77 0.36 1.72
CA VAL A 84 -8.07 -0.73 2.67
C VAL A 84 -9.26 -1.57 2.20
N GLU A 85 -10.34 -0.94 1.77
CA GLU A 85 -11.55 -1.65 1.33
C GLU A 85 -11.27 -2.58 0.14
N GLY A 86 -10.47 -2.14 -0.85
CA GLY A 86 -10.11 -2.96 -2.00
C GLY A 86 -9.27 -4.18 -1.62
N ILE A 87 -8.45 -4.07 -0.58
CA ILE A 87 -7.64 -5.19 -0.08
C ILE A 87 -8.51 -6.17 0.73
N THR A 88 -9.38 -5.65 1.60
CA THR A 88 -10.26 -6.50 2.43
C THR A 88 -11.33 -7.23 1.62
N ASP A 89 -11.71 -6.73 0.46
CA ASP A 89 -12.60 -7.45 -0.46
C ASP A 89 -11.96 -8.77 -0.96
N LEU A 90 -10.63 -8.80 -1.16
CA LEU A 90 -9.91 -10.02 -1.53
C LEU A 90 -9.47 -10.85 -0.33
N ILE A 91 -9.13 -10.19 0.78
CA ILE A 91 -8.62 -10.84 1.99
C ILE A 91 -9.49 -10.45 3.20
N PRO A 92 -10.72 -11.00 3.30
CA PRO A 92 -11.69 -10.57 4.32
C PRO A 92 -11.22 -10.78 5.77
N ASN A 93 -10.30 -11.71 5.99
CA ASN A 93 -9.75 -12.01 7.32
C ASN A 93 -8.53 -11.15 7.66
N ALA A 94 -8.06 -10.27 6.77
CA ALA A 94 -6.94 -9.39 7.07
C ALA A 94 -7.28 -8.47 8.23
N LYS A 95 -6.35 -8.36 9.18
CA LYS A 95 -6.46 -7.39 10.27
C LYS A 95 -5.97 -6.03 9.78
N VAL A 96 -6.45 -4.96 10.40
CA VAL A 96 -6.05 -3.60 10.02
C VAL A 96 -5.38 -2.93 11.21
N GLY A 97 -4.12 -2.53 11.03
CA GLY A 97 -3.42 -1.61 11.91
C GLY A 97 -3.42 -0.21 11.30
N HIS A 98 -3.01 0.80 12.05
CA HIS A 98 -2.95 2.16 11.54
C HIS A 98 -1.66 2.83 11.97
N ILE A 99 -1.08 3.63 11.07
CA ILE A 99 0.01 4.53 11.40
C ILE A 99 -0.32 5.93 10.86
N GLY A 100 -0.30 6.91 11.75
CA GLY A 100 -0.43 8.31 11.41
C GLY A 100 0.92 9.00 11.56
N ALA A 101 1.44 9.54 10.48
CA ALA A 101 2.66 10.31 10.47
C ALA A 101 2.39 11.71 9.92
N TYR A 102 3.01 12.72 10.51
CA TYR A 102 3.06 14.06 9.98
C TYR A 102 4.51 14.52 9.90
N ARG A 103 4.76 15.51 9.08
CA ARG A 103 6.06 16.14 9.02
C ARG A 103 6.09 17.28 10.04
N ASP A 104 6.98 17.17 11.01
CA ASP A 104 7.21 18.22 11.99
C ASP A 104 7.69 19.50 11.29
N GLU A 105 7.08 20.65 11.59
CA GLU A 105 7.36 21.91 10.89
C GLU A 105 8.73 22.49 11.25
N GLU A 106 9.25 22.22 12.44
CA GLU A 106 10.53 22.75 12.88
C GLU A 106 11.69 21.84 12.48
N THR A 107 11.57 20.53 12.73
CA THR A 107 12.64 19.56 12.49
C THR A 107 12.61 18.98 11.06
N LEU A 108 11.52 19.17 10.35
CA LEU A 108 11.22 18.55 9.05
C LEU A 108 11.29 17.02 9.06
N GLN A 109 11.33 16.39 10.24
CA GLN A 109 11.36 14.95 10.41
C GLN A 109 9.93 14.40 10.51
N PRO A 110 9.68 13.19 9.96
CA PRO A 110 8.40 12.53 10.16
C PRO A 110 8.26 12.11 11.63
N GLN A 111 7.10 12.42 12.23
CA GLN A 111 6.72 12.01 13.58
C GLN A 111 5.39 11.27 13.55
N SER A 112 5.25 10.23 14.39
CA SER A 112 3.97 9.54 14.55
C SER A 112 3.09 10.29 15.56
N TYR A 113 1.85 10.55 15.17
CA TYR A 113 0.81 11.01 16.08
C TYR A 113 -0.16 9.89 16.48
N TYR A 114 -0.14 8.77 15.79
CA TYR A 114 -0.99 7.62 16.06
C TYR A 114 -0.37 6.34 15.55
N THR A 115 -0.29 5.33 16.40
CA THR A 115 0.13 3.98 16.03
C THR A 115 -0.72 2.97 16.78
N LYS A 116 -1.41 2.09 16.06
CA LYS A 116 -2.21 1.01 16.63
C LYS A 116 -2.11 -0.21 15.73
N PHE A 117 -1.56 -1.29 16.27
CA PHE A 117 -1.37 -2.55 15.53
C PHE A 117 -2.04 -3.72 16.24
N PRO A 118 -2.41 -4.78 15.50
CA PRO A 118 -2.80 -6.06 16.08
C PRO A 118 -1.64 -6.69 16.86
N ASP A 119 -1.96 -7.44 17.94
CA ASP A 119 -0.95 -8.04 18.82
C ASP A 119 0.02 -8.99 18.11
N ASN A 120 -0.44 -9.64 17.04
CA ASN A 120 0.36 -10.61 16.26
C ASN A 120 1.10 -9.99 15.07
N ILE A 121 1.23 -8.65 14.99
CA ILE A 121 1.80 -7.97 13.82
C ILE A 121 3.22 -8.44 13.46
N LYS A 122 4.05 -8.78 14.46
CA LYS A 122 5.43 -9.24 14.24
C LYS A 122 5.56 -10.58 13.52
N GLU A 123 4.48 -11.39 13.52
CA GLU A 123 4.43 -12.72 12.90
C GLU A 123 3.69 -12.69 11.55
N ALA A 124 3.05 -11.57 11.24
CA ALA A 124 2.24 -11.39 10.04
C ALA A 124 3.08 -10.93 8.84
N THR A 125 2.51 -11.12 7.64
CA THR A 125 2.92 -10.37 6.45
C THR A 125 2.18 -9.04 6.47
N VAL A 126 2.91 -7.93 6.45
CA VAL A 126 2.33 -6.58 6.51
C VAL A 126 2.24 -5.99 5.11
N LEU A 127 1.03 -5.60 4.71
CA LEU A 127 0.77 -4.76 3.54
C LEU A 127 0.73 -3.30 4.00
N LEU A 128 1.84 -2.59 3.83
CA LEU A 128 1.94 -1.14 4.09
C LEU A 128 1.41 -0.40 2.87
N VAL A 129 0.39 0.44 3.04
CA VAL A 129 -0.28 1.09 1.92
C VAL A 129 -0.36 2.60 2.06
N ASP A 130 0.07 3.29 1.00
CA ASP A 130 -0.06 4.73 0.83
C ASP A 130 -0.18 5.03 -0.67
N PRO A 131 -1.25 5.68 -1.14
CA PRO A 131 -1.43 5.90 -2.58
C PRO A 131 -0.34 6.75 -3.23
N MET A 132 0.41 7.57 -2.47
CA MET A 132 1.36 8.54 -3.02
C MET A 132 2.77 8.33 -2.48
N LEU A 133 3.67 7.79 -3.31
CA LEU A 133 5.09 7.70 -3.01
C LEU A 133 5.83 8.90 -3.61
N ALA A 134 5.80 10.05 -2.94
CA ALA A 134 6.49 11.26 -3.38
C ALA A 134 7.98 11.25 -2.97
N THR A 135 8.34 11.84 -1.83
CA THR A 135 9.72 11.86 -1.31
C THR A 135 10.13 10.59 -0.58
N GLY A 136 9.20 9.68 -0.34
CA GLY A 136 9.43 8.44 0.42
C GLY A 136 9.46 8.62 1.95
N GLY A 137 9.47 9.85 2.47
CA GLY A 137 9.68 10.10 3.90
C GLY A 137 8.67 9.43 4.82
N SER A 138 7.37 9.54 4.53
CA SER A 138 6.32 8.89 5.34
C SER A 138 6.39 7.36 5.27
N VAL A 139 6.72 6.83 4.09
CA VAL A 139 6.82 5.38 3.87
C VAL A 139 8.03 4.82 4.61
N THR A 140 9.23 5.41 4.42
CA THR A 140 10.45 5.00 5.12
C THR A 140 10.26 5.02 6.64
N TYR A 141 9.72 6.14 7.17
CA TYR A 141 9.41 6.24 8.59
C TYR A 141 8.45 5.14 9.07
N SER A 142 7.39 4.85 8.29
CA SER A 142 6.43 3.82 8.64
C SER A 142 7.04 2.42 8.64
N ILE A 143 7.96 2.14 7.72
CA ILE A 143 8.74 0.90 7.69
C ILE A 143 9.63 0.80 8.93
N ASP A 144 10.32 1.87 9.31
CA ASP A 144 11.14 1.91 10.54
C ASP A 144 10.30 1.58 11.78
N VAL A 145 9.13 2.20 11.90
CA VAL A 145 8.21 1.91 13.01
C VAL A 145 7.79 0.45 13.00
N LEU A 146 7.39 -0.11 11.86
CA LEU A 146 7.02 -1.53 11.76
C LEU A 146 8.18 -2.46 12.14
N LYS A 147 9.40 -2.17 11.71
CA LYS A 147 10.60 -2.93 12.09
C LYS A 147 10.89 -2.83 13.59
N GLN A 148 10.65 -1.69 14.24
CA GLN A 148 10.75 -1.54 15.70
C GLN A 148 9.74 -2.42 16.46
N TYR A 149 8.55 -2.66 15.89
CA TYR A 149 7.56 -3.63 16.40
C TYR A 149 7.90 -5.09 16.07
N GLY A 150 9.04 -5.34 15.41
CA GLY A 150 9.55 -6.68 15.11
C GLY A 150 8.98 -7.30 13.83
N VAL A 151 8.31 -6.52 12.99
CA VAL A 151 7.82 -6.99 11.68
C VAL A 151 9.00 -7.31 10.78
N LYS A 152 8.98 -8.50 10.15
CA LYS A 152 10.04 -9.00 9.30
C LYS A 152 9.68 -9.04 7.83
N GLU A 153 8.39 -9.04 7.52
CA GLU A 153 7.89 -9.20 6.16
C GLU A 153 6.94 -8.04 5.84
N ILE A 154 7.43 -7.12 5.05
CA ILE A 154 6.71 -5.89 4.67
C ILE A 154 6.67 -5.82 3.15
N ILE A 155 5.46 -5.61 2.63
CA ILE A 155 5.19 -5.32 1.22
C ILE A 155 4.61 -3.92 1.17
N TYR A 156 5.26 -3.02 0.47
CA TYR A 156 4.73 -1.68 0.23
C TYR A 156 3.92 -1.63 -1.07
N MET A 157 2.73 -1.02 -1.00
CA MET A 157 1.86 -0.82 -2.16
C MET A 157 1.51 0.66 -2.28
N GLY A 158 1.95 1.30 -3.38
CA GLY A 158 1.64 2.68 -3.73
C GLY A 158 0.94 2.79 -5.08
N ILE A 159 0.02 3.74 -5.25
CA ILE A 159 -0.67 3.90 -6.53
C ILE A 159 0.22 4.69 -7.51
N VAL A 160 0.67 5.87 -7.11
CA VAL A 160 1.56 6.68 -7.94
C VAL A 160 2.84 6.97 -7.18
N GLY A 161 3.97 6.64 -7.79
CA GLY A 161 5.31 6.90 -7.25
C GLY A 161 6.11 7.90 -8.08
N ALA A 162 7.09 8.55 -7.44
CA ALA A 162 8.17 9.27 -8.10
C ALA A 162 9.49 8.52 -7.91
N PRO A 163 10.46 8.69 -8.84
CA PRO A 163 11.77 8.05 -8.74
C PRO A 163 12.48 8.35 -7.42
N GLU A 164 12.37 9.58 -6.92
CA GLU A 164 13.02 10.04 -5.69
C GLU A 164 12.55 9.22 -4.47
N GLY A 165 11.23 8.97 -4.36
CA GLY A 165 10.69 8.16 -3.27
C GLY A 165 11.02 6.68 -3.40
N LEU A 166 11.01 6.17 -4.64
CA LEU A 166 11.38 4.78 -4.91
C LEU A 166 12.83 4.49 -4.55
N GLU A 167 13.77 5.34 -5.01
CA GLU A 167 15.20 5.16 -4.69
C GLU A 167 15.43 5.24 -3.18
N ARG A 168 14.78 6.19 -2.50
CA ARG A 168 14.90 6.31 -1.05
C ARG A 168 14.49 5.01 -0.31
N ILE A 169 13.35 4.39 -0.67
CA ILE A 169 12.97 3.13 -0.02
C ILE A 169 13.98 2.03 -0.35
N LYS A 170 14.49 1.95 -1.58
CA LYS A 170 15.48 0.95 -1.97
C LYS A 170 16.80 1.10 -1.21
N GLU A 171 17.22 2.33 -0.92
CA GLU A 171 18.43 2.63 -0.15
C GLU A 171 18.24 2.32 1.33
N ASP A 172 17.17 2.83 1.94
CA ASP A 172 16.92 2.71 3.38
C ASP A 172 16.41 1.33 3.78
N HIS A 173 15.63 0.67 2.90
CA HIS A 173 14.95 -0.62 3.16
C HIS A 173 15.05 -1.59 1.98
N PRO A 174 16.28 -2.09 1.65
CA PRO A 174 16.50 -2.98 0.50
C PRO A 174 15.85 -4.38 0.65
N ASP A 175 15.21 -4.64 1.76
CA ASP A 175 14.49 -5.87 2.10
C ASP A 175 12.96 -5.77 1.92
N VAL A 176 12.43 -4.60 1.54
CA VAL A 176 10.99 -4.35 1.40
C VAL A 176 10.57 -4.44 -0.07
N ASP A 177 9.63 -5.33 -0.36
CA ASP A 177 9.05 -5.43 -1.71
C ASP A 177 8.15 -4.23 -2.01
N ILE A 178 8.29 -3.66 -3.21
CA ILE A 178 7.62 -2.43 -3.63
C ILE A 178 6.74 -2.71 -4.85
N TYR A 179 5.47 -2.37 -4.74
CA TYR A 179 4.51 -2.45 -5.81
C TYR A 179 3.92 -1.07 -6.09
N LEU A 180 4.03 -0.60 -7.34
CA LEU A 180 3.51 0.71 -7.78
C LEU A 180 2.58 0.51 -8.98
N ALA A 181 1.37 1.08 -8.93
CA ALA A 181 0.49 1.06 -10.08
C ALA A 181 1.04 1.93 -11.22
N SER A 182 1.75 3.02 -10.89
CA SER A 182 2.49 3.84 -11.84
C SER A 182 3.73 4.44 -11.19
N LEU A 183 4.81 4.56 -11.97
CA LEU A 183 5.99 5.37 -11.63
C LEU A 183 6.01 6.57 -12.58
N ASP A 184 5.86 7.76 -12.04
CA ASP A 184 5.78 9.01 -12.78
C ASP A 184 7.17 9.64 -12.97
N GLU A 185 7.23 10.82 -13.61
CA GLU A 185 8.49 11.35 -14.11
C GLU A 185 9.41 11.90 -13.01
N LYS A 186 8.83 12.69 -12.06
CA LYS A 186 9.60 13.41 -11.04
C LYS A 186 8.70 14.09 -10.00
N LEU A 187 9.33 14.71 -9.02
CA LEU A 187 8.70 15.70 -8.15
C LEU A 187 8.86 17.12 -8.70
N ASN A 188 7.86 17.98 -8.48
CA ASN A 188 8.01 19.42 -8.70
C ASN A 188 8.63 20.12 -7.48
N ASP A 189 8.88 21.43 -7.58
CA ASP A 189 9.50 22.24 -6.53
C ASP A 189 8.71 22.28 -5.20
N LYS A 190 7.42 21.89 -5.24
CA LYS A 190 6.56 21.78 -4.05
C LYS A 190 6.46 20.35 -3.50
N GLY A 191 7.20 19.39 -4.10
CA GLY A 191 7.18 18.00 -3.69
C GLY A 191 5.98 17.18 -4.19
N TYR A 192 5.21 17.69 -5.14
CA TYR A 192 4.13 16.93 -5.80
C TYR A 192 4.67 16.10 -6.96
N ILE A 193 4.13 14.90 -7.12
CA ILE A 193 4.44 14.01 -8.24
C ILE A 193 3.90 14.62 -9.55
N VAL A 194 4.67 14.54 -10.62
CA VAL A 194 4.34 15.05 -11.96
C VAL A 194 4.42 13.91 -12.98
N PRO A 195 3.36 13.68 -13.78
CA PRO A 195 2.08 14.39 -13.83
C PRO A 195 1.17 14.18 -12.61
N GLY A 196 1.34 13.07 -11.88
CA GLY A 196 0.64 12.82 -10.62
C GLY A 196 -0.90 12.76 -10.75
N LEU A 197 -1.55 13.13 -9.65
CA LEU A 197 -3.02 13.20 -9.55
C LEU A 197 -3.50 14.29 -8.55
N GLY A 198 -2.59 15.15 -8.08
CA GLY A 198 -2.87 16.14 -7.05
C GLY A 198 -2.79 15.56 -5.64
N ASP A 199 -3.51 16.15 -4.68
CA ASP A 199 -3.60 15.64 -3.31
C ASP A 199 -4.62 14.50 -3.23
N CYS A 200 -4.12 13.28 -3.03
CA CYS A 200 -4.94 12.07 -2.98
C CYS A 200 -5.88 12.07 -1.77
N GLY A 201 -5.41 12.54 -0.62
CA GLY A 201 -6.21 12.60 0.61
C GLY A 201 -7.39 13.54 0.45
N ASP A 202 -7.17 14.74 -0.04
CA ASP A 202 -8.24 15.72 -0.26
C ASP A 202 -9.26 15.22 -1.29
N ARG A 203 -8.79 14.57 -2.36
CA ARG A 203 -9.68 13.98 -3.38
C ARG A 203 -10.49 12.80 -2.85
N LEU A 204 -9.89 11.95 -1.98
CA LEU A 204 -10.59 10.84 -1.32
C LEU A 204 -11.64 11.31 -0.34
N PHE A 205 -11.35 12.36 0.43
CA PHE A 205 -12.19 12.77 1.56
C PHE A 205 -13.04 14.01 1.27
N GLY A 206 -12.82 14.67 0.14
CA GLY A 206 -13.58 15.86 -0.24
C GLY A 206 -13.29 17.04 0.70
N THR A 207 -12.04 17.19 1.13
CA THR A 207 -11.63 18.21 2.12
C THR A 207 -11.20 19.53 1.48
N LYS A 208 -11.17 19.63 0.15
CA LYS A 208 -11.01 20.88 -0.63
C LYS A 208 -11.89 20.85 -1.84
#